data_97c66d8087477b679bfcd0dd559d2cd6
#
_entry.id   97c66d8087477b679bfcd0dd559d2cd6
#
_cell.length_a   1.000
_cell.length_b   1.000
_cell.length_c   1.000
_cell.angle_alpha   90.00
_cell.angle_beta   90.00
_cell.angle_gamma   90.00
#
_symmetry.space_group_name_H-M   'P 1'
#
loop_
_entity.id
_entity.type
_entity.pdbx_description
1 polymer ?
#
loop_
_entity_poly.entity_id
_entity_poly.type
_entity_poly.pdbx_seq_one_letter_code
_entity_poly.pdbx_strand_id
1 'polypeptide(L)'
;MGHVGVELSPITVPYPVYAFEYVSAGGNSSQRSTVTLNTQTIDALVETISQKIKFNKSAAGQRALMTARLRTFIKTRDQHTCRNCSVSLATEPHLLLEVDHVIPVSKGGMTTEDNLQTLCWRYNRTKSNKILPV
;
A
#
# COMPACT_ATOMS: atom_id res chain seq x y z
N MET A 1 -52.72 -40.34 6.20
CA MET A 1 -51.29 -40.16 6.58
C MET A 1 -51.03 -38.68 6.69
N GLY A 2 -50.94 -38.14 7.91
CA GLY A 2 -50.72 -36.74 8.15
C GLY A 2 -49.24 -36.39 7.92
N HIS A 3 -48.97 -35.46 7.02
CA HIS A 3 -47.64 -34.82 6.94
C HIS A 3 -47.48 -33.92 8.16
N VAL A 4 -46.62 -34.32 9.09
CA VAL A 4 -46.15 -33.43 10.15
C VAL A 4 -45.19 -32.42 9.49
N GLY A 5 -45.73 -31.26 9.13
CA GLY A 5 -44.90 -30.14 8.71
C GLY A 5 -44.11 -29.62 9.91
N VAL A 6 -42.80 -29.87 9.94
CA VAL A 6 -41.93 -29.22 10.91
C VAL A 6 -41.75 -27.78 10.44
N GLU A 7 -42.40 -26.82 11.10
CA GLU A 7 -42.10 -25.41 10.92
C GLU A 7 -40.71 -25.14 11.51
N LEU A 8 -39.72 -24.96 10.63
CA LEU A 8 -38.39 -24.51 11.03
C LEU A 8 -38.47 -23.02 11.34
N SER A 9 -38.36 -22.68 12.61
CA SER A 9 -38.17 -21.27 13.00
C SER A 9 -36.92 -20.72 12.36
N PRO A 10 -36.96 -19.51 11.75
CA PRO A 10 -35.76 -18.93 11.16
C PRO A 10 -34.71 -18.76 12.23
N ILE A 11 -33.47 -19.25 11.96
CA ILE A 11 -32.33 -19.07 12.82
C ILE A 11 -31.97 -17.59 12.79
N THR A 12 -32.21 -16.88 13.89
CA THR A 12 -31.77 -15.50 14.04
C THR A 12 -30.30 -15.48 14.42
N VAL A 13 -29.43 -15.16 13.48
CA VAL A 13 -28.00 -14.97 13.77
C VAL A 13 -27.80 -13.56 14.30
N PRO A 14 -27.37 -13.37 15.56
CA PRO A 14 -27.07 -12.04 16.06
C PRO A 14 -25.79 -11.53 15.38
N TYR A 15 -25.91 -10.42 14.67
CA TYR A 15 -24.72 -9.78 14.08
C TYR A 15 -23.94 -9.00 15.16
N PRO A 16 -22.62 -9.11 15.21
CA PRO A 16 -21.81 -8.36 16.16
C PRO A 16 -21.88 -6.87 15.86
N VAL A 17 -21.95 -6.07 16.93
CA VAL A 17 -21.90 -4.60 16.88
C VAL A 17 -20.56 -4.16 17.47
N TYR A 18 -19.79 -3.45 16.67
CA TYR A 18 -18.53 -2.84 17.12
C TYR A 18 -18.73 -1.38 17.43
N ALA A 19 -18.28 -0.94 18.60
CA ALA A 19 -18.29 0.45 19.02
C ALA A 19 -16.88 1.03 18.96
N PHE A 20 -16.74 2.17 18.30
CA PHE A 20 -15.49 2.94 18.24
C PHE A 20 -15.71 4.22 19.03
N GLU A 21 -14.85 4.49 19.98
CA GLU A 21 -14.90 5.68 20.80
C GLU A 21 -13.60 6.46 20.67
N TYR A 22 -13.72 7.72 20.34
CA TYR A 22 -12.61 8.67 20.33
C TYR A 22 -12.82 9.66 21.46
N VAL A 23 -11.79 9.84 22.27
CA VAL A 23 -11.75 10.87 23.32
C VAL A 23 -10.53 11.74 23.06
N SER A 24 -10.70 13.06 23.00
CA SER A 24 -9.59 14.00 22.85
C SER A 24 -8.66 13.93 24.06
N ALA A 25 -7.37 14.24 23.87
CA ALA A 25 -6.36 14.16 24.92
C ALA A 25 -6.67 14.98 26.18
N GLY A 26 -7.51 16.02 26.06
CA GLY A 26 -7.99 16.82 27.19
C GLY A 26 -9.38 16.42 27.74
N GLY A 27 -10.00 15.37 27.22
CA GLY A 27 -11.33 14.92 27.64
C GLY A 27 -12.51 15.84 27.24
N ASN A 28 -12.24 16.93 26.52
CA ASN A 28 -13.23 17.95 26.19
C ASN A 28 -14.12 17.61 25.00
N SER A 29 -13.79 16.59 24.26
CA SER A 29 -14.56 16.12 23.11
C SER A 29 -14.50 14.60 23.05
N SER A 30 -15.67 13.97 22.88
CA SER A 30 -15.77 12.54 22.63
C SER A 30 -16.73 12.27 21.47
N GLN A 31 -16.41 11.28 20.67
CA GLN A 31 -17.27 10.80 19.59
C GLN A 31 -17.35 9.27 19.67
N ARG A 32 -18.56 8.76 19.62
CA ARG A 32 -18.81 7.33 19.56
C ARG A 32 -19.52 6.97 18.26
N SER A 33 -19.00 5.98 17.56
CA SER A 33 -19.60 5.43 16.34
C SER A 33 -19.79 3.94 16.51
N THR A 34 -20.89 3.39 16.00
CA THR A 34 -21.16 1.95 16.04
C THR A 34 -21.34 1.41 14.64
N VAL A 35 -20.80 0.20 14.40
CA VAL A 35 -20.95 -0.53 13.14
C VAL A 35 -21.49 -1.92 13.45
N THR A 36 -22.63 -2.26 12.86
CA THR A 36 -23.18 -3.63 12.91
C THR A 36 -22.66 -4.39 11.68
N LEU A 37 -22.00 -5.52 11.91
CA LEU A 37 -21.55 -6.39 10.82
C LEU A 37 -22.68 -7.29 10.34
N ASN A 38 -23.61 -6.73 9.61
CA ASN A 38 -24.62 -7.47 8.87
C ASN A 38 -24.12 -7.76 7.44
N THR A 39 -24.91 -8.49 6.65
CA THR A 39 -24.54 -8.83 5.27
C THR A 39 -24.23 -7.60 4.42
N GLN A 40 -25.02 -6.53 4.55
CA GLN A 40 -24.83 -5.30 3.79
C GLN A 40 -23.52 -4.59 4.15
N THR A 41 -23.19 -4.49 5.44
CA THR A 41 -21.94 -3.86 5.89
C THR A 41 -20.72 -4.70 5.53
N ILE A 42 -20.85 -6.03 5.54
CA ILE A 42 -19.80 -6.94 5.09
C ILE A 42 -19.57 -6.78 3.58
N ASP A 43 -20.61 -6.74 2.77
CA ASP A 43 -20.50 -6.55 1.32
C ASP A 43 -19.88 -5.20 0.98
N ALA A 44 -20.29 -4.12 1.65
CA ALA A 44 -19.67 -2.80 1.50
C ALA A 44 -18.20 -2.79 1.90
N LEU A 45 -17.83 -3.51 2.94
CA LEU A 45 -16.43 -3.65 3.37
C LEU A 45 -15.60 -4.41 2.34
N VAL A 46 -16.12 -5.54 1.83
CA VAL A 46 -15.48 -6.33 0.78
C VAL A 46 -15.24 -5.49 -0.47
N GLU A 47 -16.24 -4.72 -0.92
CA GLU A 47 -16.09 -3.83 -2.08
C GLU A 47 -15.03 -2.75 -1.83
N THR A 48 -15.06 -2.09 -0.67
CA THR A 48 -14.08 -1.06 -0.28
C THR A 48 -12.66 -1.62 -0.27
N ILE A 49 -12.45 -2.80 0.32
CA ILE A 49 -11.16 -3.48 0.35
C ILE A 49 -10.71 -3.84 -1.06
N SER A 50 -11.61 -4.38 -1.88
CA SER A 50 -11.33 -4.76 -3.27
C SER A 50 -10.88 -3.57 -4.11
N GLN A 51 -11.57 -2.44 -3.99
CA GLN A 51 -11.20 -1.19 -4.67
C GLN A 51 -9.83 -0.67 -4.20
N LYS A 52 -9.56 -0.72 -2.90
CA LYS A 52 -8.28 -0.32 -2.34
C LYS A 52 -7.12 -1.20 -2.83
N ILE A 53 -7.34 -2.51 -2.92
CA ILE A 53 -6.35 -3.45 -3.46
C ILE A 53 -6.10 -3.14 -4.95
N LYS A 54 -7.15 -2.94 -5.75
CA LYS A 54 -7.03 -2.57 -7.18
C LYS A 54 -6.25 -1.27 -7.34
N PHE A 55 -6.58 -0.25 -6.54
CA PHE A 55 -5.86 1.03 -6.56
C PHE A 55 -4.38 0.85 -6.20
N ASN A 56 -4.07 0.16 -5.11
CA ASN A 56 -2.69 -0.05 -4.66
C ASN A 56 -1.85 -0.80 -5.71
N LYS A 57 -2.44 -1.72 -6.47
CA LYS A 57 -1.77 -2.43 -7.58
C LYS A 57 -1.65 -1.58 -8.84
N SER A 58 -2.37 -0.48 -8.95
CA SER A 58 -2.28 0.42 -10.10
C SER A 58 -0.97 1.21 -10.13
N ALA A 59 -0.57 1.70 -11.30
CA ALA A 59 0.61 2.55 -11.43
C ALA A 59 0.49 3.85 -10.61
N ALA A 60 -0.71 4.40 -10.47
CA ALA A 60 -0.98 5.57 -9.64
C ALA A 60 -0.79 5.27 -8.16
N GLY A 61 -1.33 4.14 -7.68
CA GLY A 61 -1.16 3.68 -6.31
C GLY A 61 0.31 3.41 -5.97
N GLN A 62 1.04 2.75 -6.86
CA GLN A 62 2.47 2.50 -6.67
C GLN A 62 3.29 3.79 -6.60
N ARG A 63 2.96 4.80 -7.42
CA ARG A 63 3.62 6.12 -7.33
C ARG A 63 3.30 6.82 -6.01
N ALA A 64 2.07 6.72 -5.50
CA ALA A 64 1.69 7.31 -4.22
C ALA A 64 2.44 6.68 -3.03
N LEU A 65 2.81 5.39 -3.12
CA LEU A 65 3.63 4.71 -2.12
C LEU A 65 5.10 5.18 -2.12
N MET A 66 5.59 5.81 -3.20
CA MET A 66 6.95 6.34 -3.31
C MET A 66 7.09 7.67 -2.54
N THR A 67 6.93 7.63 -1.24
CA THR A 67 7.01 8.80 -0.36
C THR A 67 8.42 9.37 -0.27
N ALA A 68 8.55 10.65 0.17
CA ALA A 68 9.86 11.25 0.43
C ALA A 68 10.66 10.46 1.47
N ARG A 69 10.00 9.97 2.53
CA ARG A 69 10.61 9.13 3.56
C ARG A 69 11.19 7.85 2.98
N LEU A 70 10.44 7.14 2.14
CA LEU A 70 10.90 5.92 1.49
C LEU A 70 12.09 6.20 0.57
N ARG A 71 12.05 7.27 -0.23
CA ARG A 71 13.18 7.67 -1.08
C ARG A 71 14.44 7.96 -0.28
N THR A 72 14.32 8.68 0.84
CA THR A 72 15.46 8.95 1.73
C THR A 72 16.01 7.65 2.30
N PHE A 73 15.15 6.76 2.79
CA PHE A 73 15.55 5.46 3.30
C PHE A 73 16.35 4.65 2.27
N ILE A 74 15.84 4.51 1.05
CA ILE A 74 16.51 3.76 -0.03
C ILE A 74 17.87 4.39 -0.38
N LYS A 75 17.94 5.72 -0.52
CA LYS A 75 19.22 6.41 -0.78
C LYS A 75 20.24 6.18 0.34
N THR A 76 19.80 6.21 1.59
CA THR A 76 20.66 5.93 2.76
C THR A 76 21.11 4.48 2.77
N ARG A 77 20.21 3.52 2.56
CA ARG A 77 20.53 2.10 2.43
C ARG A 77 21.62 1.85 1.37
N ASP A 78 21.49 2.52 0.23
CA ASP A 78 22.41 2.41 -0.90
C ASP A 78 23.64 3.34 -0.76
N GLN A 79 23.86 3.94 0.43
CA GLN A 79 25.00 4.81 0.75
C GLN A 79 25.13 5.99 -0.23
N HIS A 80 24.00 6.53 -0.70
CA HIS A 80 23.96 7.59 -1.70
C HIS A 80 24.80 7.27 -2.95
N THR A 81 24.79 6.02 -3.38
CA THR A 81 25.57 5.48 -4.48
C THR A 81 24.67 4.90 -5.56
N CYS A 82 24.96 5.17 -6.81
CA CYS A 82 24.25 4.55 -7.94
C CYS A 82 24.53 3.05 -7.99
N ARG A 83 23.50 2.23 -7.92
CA ARG A 83 23.63 0.77 -7.93
C ARG A 83 24.17 0.20 -9.24
N ASN A 84 24.15 0.98 -10.32
CA ASN A 84 24.62 0.51 -11.63
C ASN A 84 26.05 0.93 -11.98
N CYS A 85 26.45 2.17 -11.69
CA CYS A 85 27.80 2.67 -12.03
C CYS A 85 28.66 3.02 -10.81
N SER A 86 28.17 2.77 -9.61
CA SER A 86 28.87 2.99 -8.35
C SER A 86 29.34 4.45 -8.09
N VAL A 87 28.88 5.42 -8.90
CA VAL A 87 29.13 6.84 -8.62
C VAL A 87 28.31 7.26 -7.39
N SER A 88 28.92 8.04 -6.51
CA SER A 88 28.31 8.44 -5.23
C SER A 88 28.36 9.95 -5.02
N LEU A 89 27.60 10.45 -4.06
CA LEU A 89 27.71 11.85 -3.62
C LEU A 89 29.06 12.19 -2.99
N ALA A 90 29.81 11.20 -2.52
CA ALA A 90 31.16 11.39 -2.02
C ALA A 90 32.15 11.70 -3.16
N THR A 91 31.94 11.14 -4.34
CA THR A 91 32.77 11.38 -5.53
C THR A 91 32.29 12.54 -6.37
N GLU A 92 30.96 12.73 -6.46
CA GLU A 92 30.32 13.82 -7.20
C GLU A 92 29.27 14.52 -6.30
N PRO A 93 29.63 15.58 -5.56
CA PRO A 93 28.71 16.24 -4.60
C PRO A 93 27.40 16.78 -5.19
N HIS A 94 27.40 17.11 -6.50
CA HIS A 94 26.23 17.63 -7.21
C HIS A 94 25.47 16.57 -8.02
N LEU A 95 25.79 15.29 -7.79
CA LEU A 95 25.15 14.19 -8.48
C LEU A 95 23.66 14.12 -8.14
N LEU A 96 22.81 14.12 -9.16
CA LEU A 96 21.40 13.87 -8.98
C LEU A 96 21.16 12.35 -8.89
N LEU A 97 20.78 11.90 -7.70
CA LEU A 97 20.39 10.52 -7.41
C LEU A 97 18.85 10.43 -7.32
N GLU A 98 18.30 9.45 -7.98
CA GLU A 98 16.87 9.15 -8.02
C GLU A 98 16.62 7.74 -7.51
N VAL A 99 15.43 7.49 -6.96
CA VAL A 99 15.00 6.13 -6.59
C VAL A 99 14.06 5.62 -7.64
N ASP A 100 14.37 4.46 -8.17
CA ASP A 100 13.59 3.80 -9.22
C ASP A 100 13.33 2.32 -8.88
N HIS A 101 12.32 1.75 -9.52
CA HIS A 101 12.00 0.33 -9.37
C HIS A 101 12.99 -0.54 -10.13
N VAL A 102 13.49 -1.62 -9.54
CA VAL A 102 14.29 -2.65 -10.24
C VAL A 102 13.45 -3.26 -11.35
N ILE A 103 12.29 -3.83 -11.00
CA ILE A 103 11.26 -4.27 -11.92
C ILE A 103 10.27 -3.12 -12.09
N PRO A 104 10.11 -2.54 -13.28
CA PRO A 104 9.17 -1.44 -13.52
C PRO A 104 7.74 -1.78 -13.12
N VAL A 105 6.99 -0.79 -12.63
CA VAL A 105 5.56 -0.95 -12.28
C VAL A 105 4.74 -1.45 -13.47
N SER A 106 5.05 -0.99 -14.69
CA SER A 106 4.41 -1.46 -15.93
C SER A 106 4.66 -2.93 -16.24
N LYS A 107 5.64 -3.56 -15.60
CA LYS A 107 5.96 -4.98 -15.68
C LYS A 107 5.59 -5.75 -14.40
N GLY A 108 4.70 -5.18 -13.59
CA GLY A 108 4.20 -5.81 -12.37
C GLY A 108 5.06 -5.56 -11.12
N GLY A 109 6.10 -4.72 -11.21
CA GLY A 109 6.91 -4.34 -10.06
C GLY A 109 6.10 -3.55 -9.03
N MET A 110 6.32 -3.84 -7.75
CA MET A 110 5.67 -3.18 -6.62
C MET A 110 6.64 -2.21 -5.94
N THR A 111 6.09 -1.19 -5.29
CA THR A 111 6.87 -0.23 -4.51
C THR A 111 7.19 -0.83 -3.14
N THR A 112 8.15 -1.71 -3.11
CA THR A 112 8.71 -2.37 -1.92
C THR A 112 10.20 -2.07 -1.83
N GLU A 113 10.75 -2.15 -0.62
CA GLU A 113 12.17 -1.86 -0.38
C GLU A 113 13.09 -2.71 -1.27
N ASP A 114 12.75 -4.00 -1.44
CA ASP A 114 13.52 -4.95 -2.25
C ASP A 114 13.48 -4.66 -3.75
N ASN A 115 12.40 -4.03 -4.21
CA ASN A 115 12.21 -3.67 -5.62
C ASN A 115 12.61 -2.22 -5.91
N LEU A 116 13.24 -1.51 -4.98
CA LEU A 116 13.70 -0.13 -5.15
C LEU A 116 15.22 -0.06 -5.12
N GLN A 117 15.78 0.83 -5.93
CA GLN A 117 17.21 1.06 -6.05
C GLN A 117 17.53 2.53 -6.29
N THR A 118 18.73 2.94 -5.84
CA THR A 118 19.26 4.27 -6.13
C THR A 118 20.01 4.26 -7.47
N LEU A 119 19.63 5.13 -8.38
CA LEU A 119 20.29 5.33 -9.68
C LEU A 119 20.71 6.79 -9.84
N CYS A 120 21.82 7.03 -10.55
CA CYS A 120 22.09 8.38 -11.03
C CYS A 120 21.13 8.72 -12.19
N TRP A 121 20.90 10.00 -12.42
CA TRP A 121 19.95 10.49 -13.44
C TRP A 121 20.22 9.94 -14.84
N ARG A 122 21.49 9.70 -15.19
CA ARG A 122 21.90 9.14 -16.48
C ARG A 122 21.37 7.71 -16.65
N TYR A 123 21.64 6.87 -15.66
CA TYR A 123 21.18 5.46 -15.69
C TYR A 123 19.69 5.33 -15.50
N ASN A 124 19.07 6.19 -14.71
CA ASN A 124 17.61 6.19 -14.56
C ASN A 124 16.92 6.48 -15.91
N ARG A 125 17.38 7.47 -16.65
CA ARG A 125 16.85 7.78 -17.99
C ARG A 125 17.11 6.67 -19.01
N THR A 126 18.31 6.09 -18.99
CA THR A 126 18.68 4.99 -19.91
C THR A 126 17.87 3.73 -19.61
N LYS A 127 17.64 3.45 -18.34
CA LYS A 127 16.84 2.31 -17.89
C LYS A 127 15.39 2.43 -18.36
N SER A 128 14.77 3.61 -18.18
CA SER A 128 13.36 3.81 -18.54
C SER A 128 12.49 2.63 -18.05
N ASN A 129 11.88 1.87 -18.95
CA ASN A 129 11.03 0.72 -18.67
C ASN A 129 11.75 -0.63 -18.83
N LYS A 130 13.07 -0.66 -18.74
CA LYS A 130 13.86 -1.89 -18.87
C LYS A 130 14.25 -2.41 -17.49
N ILE A 131 14.44 -3.72 -17.39
CA ILE A 131 15.10 -4.36 -16.25
C ILE A 131 16.59 -4.36 -16.60
N LEU A 132 17.40 -3.73 -15.78
CA LEU A 132 18.86 -3.76 -15.97
C LEU A 132 19.40 -5.11 -15.46
N PRO A 133 20.38 -5.70 -16.15
CA PRO A 133 21.09 -6.85 -15.60
C PRO A 133 21.82 -6.41 -14.30
N VAL A 134 21.81 -7.28 -13.33
CA VAL A 134 22.53 -7.11 -12.04
C VAL A 134 23.97 -7.53 -12.24
#